data_2d728f20336945bc66fa0daeee8ed424
#
_entry.id   2d728f20336945bc66fa0daeee8ed424
#
_cell.length_a   1.000
_cell.length_b   1.000
_cell.length_c   1.000
_cell.angle_alpha   90.00
_cell.angle_beta   90.00
_cell.angle_gamma   90.00
#
_symmetry.space_group_name_H-M   'P 1'
#
loop_
_entity.id
_entity.type
_entity.pdbx_description
1 polymer ?
#
loop_
_entity_poly.entity_id
_entity_poly.type
_entity_poly.pdbx_seq_one_letter_code
_entity_poly.pdbx_strand_id
1 'polypeptide(L)'
;MKCMNLYSLLLVVLIFVSCGSSNDASGMIAPTVNVSPTQVSATYEGVVTKLSITSDQEWTAFSGDACKEWVSCKTSGSIGTQGTVEVTVKANTSNQSREGEIIVKSGITRISIPVSQDAKPEEPVDPDIQVPEGYKLVWQDEFNNTSLSTPDESLWKYETGHGTDGWGNNEIQNYIAGSKDGVVCADVSNGTLKIIAQKVGDEVYSIRMNTRTNWKYGYFEARLKLPKGKGTWPAFWMLPDPFTSWPDGGEIDIMEEVGYDPNNVLSTIHCGAYNGSNGKQKGDGSYIATAQTDFHIYAAEWTEDYISFLVDGKEHFRYTNDKTGTATSVSYTHLRAHETPEHLV
;
A
#
# COMPACT_ATOMS: atom_id res chain seq x y z
N MET A 1 -0.91 20.21 29.60
CA MET A 1 -1.06 19.32 30.76
C MET A 1 -0.67 17.92 30.27
N LYS A 2 0.54 17.46 30.59
CA LYS A 2 1.08 16.18 30.14
C LYS A 2 0.66 15.09 31.12
N CYS A 3 -0.02 14.05 30.66
CA CYS A 3 -0.22 12.82 31.39
C CYS A 3 0.69 11.75 30.80
N MET A 4 1.78 11.45 31.50
CA MET A 4 2.64 10.30 31.25
C MET A 4 2.11 9.16 32.10
N ASN A 5 1.67 8.08 31.48
CA ASN A 5 1.44 6.82 32.16
C ASN A 5 2.61 5.88 31.93
N LEU A 6 3.37 5.69 32.99
CA LEU A 6 4.47 4.75 33.09
C LEU A 6 3.87 3.37 33.46
N TYR A 7 3.77 2.46 32.55
CA TYR A 7 3.50 1.06 32.86
C TYR A 7 4.80 0.31 33.07
N SER A 8 5.10 0.09 34.34
CA SER A 8 6.16 -0.81 34.80
C SER A 8 5.68 -2.25 34.59
N LEU A 9 6.23 -2.97 33.64
CA LEU A 9 5.97 -4.39 33.45
C LEU A 9 6.91 -5.17 34.37
N LEU A 10 6.34 -5.74 35.44
CA LEU A 10 7.03 -6.60 36.39
C LEU A 10 7.20 -7.99 35.74
N LEU A 11 8.40 -8.32 35.31
CA LEU A 11 8.72 -9.64 34.76
C LEU A 11 8.83 -10.65 35.92
N VAL A 12 7.82 -11.51 36.08
CA VAL A 12 7.87 -12.64 37.02
C VAL A 12 8.49 -13.82 36.27
N VAL A 13 9.74 -14.10 36.57
CA VAL A 13 10.40 -15.36 36.17
C VAL A 13 9.95 -16.45 37.11
N LEU A 14 9.05 -17.30 36.68
CA LEU A 14 8.65 -18.52 37.41
C LEU A 14 9.64 -19.64 37.08
N ILE A 15 10.59 -19.86 37.99
CA ILE A 15 11.41 -21.07 38.00
C ILE A 15 10.61 -22.17 38.70
N PHE A 16 10.07 -23.10 37.94
CA PHE A 16 9.52 -24.33 38.54
C PHE A 16 10.65 -25.32 38.81
N VAL A 17 11.06 -25.42 40.06
CA VAL A 17 11.83 -26.55 40.55
C VAL A 17 10.82 -27.57 41.05
N SER A 18 10.60 -28.64 40.29
CA SER A 18 9.83 -29.81 40.76
C SER A 18 10.81 -30.86 41.27
N CYS A 19 10.86 -31.04 42.58
CA CYS A 19 11.44 -32.22 43.19
C CYS A 19 10.32 -33.22 43.42
N GLY A 20 10.33 -34.32 42.73
CA GLY A 20 9.44 -35.47 42.97
C GLY A 20 10.16 -36.76 42.54
N SER A 21 10.59 -37.53 43.56
CA SER A 21 11.20 -38.83 43.36
C SER A 21 10.13 -39.88 43.09
N SER A 22 10.22 -40.63 42.00
CA SER A 22 9.81 -42.06 41.91
C SER A 22 10.43 -42.67 40.62
N ASN A 23 10.91 -43.89 40.81
CA ASN A 23 11.74 -44.70 39.92
C ASN A 23 11.03 -45.09 38.61
N ASP A 24 11.90 -45.39 37.62
CA ASP A 24 11.66 -46.08 36.35
C ASP A 24 11.17 -45.24 35.14
N ALA A 25 12.13 -44.56 34.53
CA ALA A 25 12.22 -44.43 33.08
C ALA A 25 13.68 -44.06 32.75
N SER A 26 14.27 -44.66 31.72
CA SER A 26 15.60 -44.35 31.23
C SER A 26 15.81 -42.84 31.12
N GLY A 27 16.68 -42.32 31.98
CA GLY A 27 16.87 -40.85 32.16
C GLY A 27 17.31 -40.20 30.91
N MET A 28 16.41 -39.62 30.13
CA MET A 28 16.75 -38.60 29.15
C MET A 28 17.24 -37.36 29.91
N ILE A 29 18.55 -37.16 29.91
CA ILE A 29 19.15 -35.92 30.41
C ILE A 29 18.71 -34.80 29.46
N ALA A 30 18.01 -33.81 30.00
CA ALA A 30 17.59 -32.64 29.21
C ALA A 30 18.84 -31.89 28.73
N PRO A 31 18.95 -31.61 27.40
CA PRO A 31 20.07 -30.85 26.87
C PRO A 31 20.18 -29.48 27.49
N THR A 32 21.44 -29.05 27.73
CA THR A 32 21.74 -27.67 28.10
C THR A 32 21.77 -26.84 26.82
N VAL A 33 20.91 -25.83 26.71
CA VAL A 33 20.85 -24.94 25.56
C VAL A 33 21.00 -23.50 26.03
N ASN A 34 21.93 -22.77 25.42
CA ASN A 34 22.09 -21.31 25.64
C ASN A 34 21.87 -20.59 24.32
N VAL A 35 21.15 -19.48 24.38
CA VAL A 35 20.87 -18.63 23.23
C VAL A 35 21.16 -17.18 23.55
N SER A 36 21.82 -16.48 22.65
CA SER A 36 22.13 -15.05 22.80
C SER A 36 21.97 -14.34 21.44
N PRO A 37 21.28 -13.20 21.39
CA PRO A 37 20.49 -12.59 22.46
C PRO A 37 19.28 -13.43 22.86
N THR A 38 18.69 -13.14 24.01
CA THR A 38 17.51 -13.84 24.56
C THR A 38 16.17 -13.26 24.10
N GLN A 39 16.21 -12.22 23.29
CA GLN A 39 15.06 -11.59 22.65
C GLN A 39 15.50 -10.91 21.36
N VAL A 40 14.57 -10.70 20.46
CA VAL A 40 14.73 -9.92 19.20
C VAL A 40 13.74 -8.77 19.22
N SER A 41 14.23 -7.54 19.09
CA SER A 41 13.37 -6.36 18.92
C SER A 41 13.67 -5.71 17.58
N ALA A 42 12.64 -5.31 16.86
CA ALA A 42 12.74 -4.67 15.57
C ALA A 42 11.90 -3.40 15.53
N THR A 43 12.37 -2.39 14.82
CA THR A 43 11.51 -1.27 14.40
C THR A 43 10.51 -1.75 13.34
N TYR A 44 9.57 -0.91 12.97
CA TYR A 44 8.62 -1.24 11.91
C TYR A 44 9.30 -1.55 10.55
N GLU A 45 10.48 -1.03 10.29
CA GLU A 45 11.25 -1.30 9.06
C GLU A 45 11.75 -2.75 8.96
N GLY A 46 11.74 -3.46 10.09
CA GLY A 46 12.28 -4.81 10.17
C GLY A 46 13.75 -4.84 10.58
N VAL A 47 14.31 -6.03 10.68
CA VAL A 47 15.73 -6.23 11.03
C VAL A 47 16.23 -7.58 10.53
N VAL A 48 17.52 -7.61 10.18
CA VAL A 48 18.26 -8.86 10.05
C VAL A 48 19.28 -8.94 11.18
N THR A 49 19.17 -9.97 12.02
CA THR A 49 20.04 -10.17 13.19
C THR A 49 20.47 -11.64 13.30
N LYS A 50 21.32 -11.93 14.26
CA LYS A 50 21.83 -13.30 14.48
C LYS A 50 21.62 -13.72 15.93
N LEU A 51 21.18 -14.95 16.12
CA LEU A 51 21.22 -15.67 17.39
C LEU A 51 22.41 -16.61 17.41
N SER A 52 23.20 -16.59 18.47
CA SER A 52 24.23 -17.58 18.75
C SER A 52 23.64 -18.64 19.66
N ILE A 53 23.79 -19.90 19.30
CA ILE A 53 23.24 -21.04 20.02
C ILE A 53 24.38 -21.98 20.41
N THR A 54 24.43 -22.40 21.66
CA THR A 54 25.30 -23.48 22.13
C THR A 54 24.43 -24.52 22.83
N SER A 55 24.71 -25.79 22.56
CA SER A 55 24.00 -26.92 23.16
C SER A 55 24.96 -28.11 23.30
N ASP A 56 24.72 -29.01 24.23
CA ASP A 56 25.42 -30.29 24.36
C ASP A 56 24.85 -31.37 23.42
N GLN A 57 23.77 -31.07 22.69
CA GLN A 57 23.17 -31.93 21.66
C GLN A 57 22.79 -31.12 20.44
N GLU A 58 22.43 -31.85 19.35
CA GLU A 58 21.88 -31.19 18.13
C GLU A 58 20.63 -30.36 18.43
N TRP A 59 20.50 -29.27 17.70
CA TRP A 59 19.39 -28.36 17.88
C TRP A 59 18.81 -27.85 16.53
N THR A 60 17.60 -27.35 16.58
CA THR A 60 16.92 -26.69 15.48
C THR A 60 16.33 -25.36 15.96
N ALA A 61 16.22 -24.38 15.06
CA ALA A 61 15.55 -23.11 15.35
C ALA A 61 14.56 -22.77 14.23
N PHE A 62 13.38 -22.30 14.60
CA PHE A 62 12.31 -21.95 13.65
C PHE A 62 11.38 -20.91 14.26
N SER A 63 10.65 -20.21 13.39
CA SER A 63 9.64 -19.22 13.81
C SER A 63 8.40 -19.92 14.36
N GLY A 64 7.84 -19.39 15.45
CA GLY A 64 6.55 -19.84 15.96
C GLY A 64 5.40 -19.58 15.00
N ASP A 65 4.29 -20.30 15.14
CA ASP A 65 3.14 -20.20 14.23
C ASP A 65 2.55 -18.79 14.13
N ALA A 66 2.58 -18.03 15.20
CA ALA A 66 2.05 -16.67 15.26
C ALA A 66 2.88 -15.66 14.42
N CYS A 67 4.12 -15.98 14.07
CA CYS A 67 5.01 -15.03 13.39
C CYS A 67 5.68 -15.57 12.12
N LYS A 68 5.40 -16.78 11.70
CA LYS A 68 6.06 -17.43 10.55
C LYS A 68 5.93 -16.68 9.22
N GLU A 69 4.93 -15.82 9.07
CA GLU A 69 4.72 -15.02 7.87
C GLU A 69 5.66 -13.80 7.80
N TRP A 70 6.15 -13.34 8.96
CA TRP A 70 6.98 -12.15 9.05
C TRP A 70 8.32 -12.33 9.78
N VAL A 71 8.56 -13.47 10.40
CA VAL A 71 9.86 -13.87 10.96
C VAL A 71 10.34 -15.11 10.22
N SER A 72 11.57 -15.12 9.77
CA SER A 72 12.21 -16.30 9.19
C SER A 72 13.56 -16.57 9.84
N CYS A 73 13.87 -17.85 10.00
CA CYS A 73 15.11 -18.33 10.58
C CYS A 73 15.90 -19.10 9.53
N LYS A 74 17.17 -18.70 9.30
CA LYS A 74 18.10 -19.39 8.43
C LYS A 74 19.34 -19.81 9.24
N THR A 75 19.56 -21.10 9.34
CA THR A 75 20.74 -21.64 10.03
C THR A 75 21.98 -21.47 9.15
N SER A 76 23.04 -20.90 9.68
CA SER A 76 24.35 -20.80 9.04
C SER A 76 25.38 -21.53 9.90
N GLY A 77 26.05 -22.54 9.34
CA GLY A 77 27.07 -23.37 10.00
C GLY A 77 26.62 -24.83 10.17
N SER A 78 27.53 -25.69 10.66
CA SER A 78 27.20 -27.09 10.94
C SER A 78 26.20 -27.18 12.10
N ILE A 79 25.17 -27.97 11.93
CA ILE A 79 24.26 -28.39 12.99
C ILE A 79 25.10 -29.24 13.97
N GLY A 80 25.59 -28.58 15.02
CA GLY A 80 26.44 -29.17 16.04
C GLY A 80 26.11 -28.53 17.37
N THR A 81 26.96 -28.73 18.32
CA THR A 81 26.80 -28.13 19.67
C THR A 81 26.91 -26.60 19.68
N GLN A 82 27.42 -25.99 18.62
CA GLN A 82 27.49 -24.52 18.48
C GLN A 82 27.12 -24.09 17.05
N GLY A 83 26.34 -23.02 16.93
CA GLY A 83 25.99 -22.46 15.62
C GLY A 83 25.30 -21.11 15.72
N THR A 84 25.00 -20.53 14.56
CA THR A 84 24.28 -19.26 14.45
C THR A 84 23.02 -19.42 13.60
N VAL A 85 22.00 -18.64 13.94
CA VAL A 85 20.77 -18.51 13.18
C VAL A 85 20.65 -17.07 12.74
N GLU A 86 20.58 -16.84 11.44
CA GLU A 86 20.18 -15.56 10.90
C GLU A 86 18.68 -15.44 10.99
N VAL A 87 18.22 -14.40 11.66
CA VAL A 87 16.80 -14.07 11.86
C VAL A 87 16.50 -12.85 11.03
N THR A 88 15.53 -12.99 10.13
CA THR A 88 14.98 -11.86 9.37
C THR A 88 13.58 -11.56 9.86
N VAL A 89 13.36 -10.34 10.33
CA VAL A 89 12.05 -9.78 10.67
C VAL A 89 11.67 -8.84 9.51
N LYS A 90 10.59 -9.16 8.80
CA LYS A 90 10.10 -8.33 7.67
C LYS A 90 9.50 -7.03 8.19
N ALA A 91 9.44 -5.99 7.35
CA ALA A 91 8.79 -4.73 7.68
C ALA A 91 7.34 -4.92 8.14
N ASN A 92 6.93 -4.14 9.13
CA ASN A 92 5.56 -4.06 9.62
C ASN A 92 4.89 -2.85 8.99
N THR A 93 4.00 -3.09 8.05
CA THR A 93 3.23 -2.02 7.37
C THR A 93 1.96 -1.62 8.12
N SER A 94 1.65 -2.30 9.24
CA SER A 94 0.49 -2.02 10.07
C SER A 94 0.81 -0.96 11.13
N ASN A 95 -0.19 -0.19 11.50
CA ASN A 95 -0.13 0.74 12.64
C ASN A 95 -0.29 0.04 14.01
N GLN A 96 -0.18 -1.28 14.06
CA GLN A 96 -0.17 -2.06 15.29
C GLN A 96 1.16 -2.77 15.45
N SER A 97 1.73 -2.73 16.66
CA SER A 97 2.87 -3.56 17.02
C SER A 97 2.49 -5.04 16.98
N ARG A 98 3.47 -5.89 16.76
CA ARG A 98 3.26 -7.33 16.72
C ARG A 98 4.32 -8.08 17.50
N GLU A 99 3.93 -9.23 18.02
CA GLU A 99 4.77 -10.08 18.83
C GLU A 99 4.76 -11.51 18.31
N GLY A 100 5.83 -12.24 18.57
CA GLY A 100 5.98 -13.64 18.20
C GLY A 100 7.11 -14.28 18.99
N GLU A 101 7.50 -15.47 18.59
CA GLU A 101 8.61 -16.19 19.19
C GLU A 101 9.43 -16.94 18.15
N ILE A 102 10.72 -17.07 18.42
CA ILE A 102 11.58 -18.06 17.76
C ILE A 102 11.75 -19.22 18.74
N ILE A 103 11.57 -20.42 18.25
CA ILE A 103 11.69 -21.64 19.05
C ILE A 103 13.00 -22.30 18.75
N VAL A 104 13.83 -22.51 19.79
CA VAL A 104 15.02 -23.34 19.72
C VAL A 104 14.71 -24.66 20.43
N LYS A 105 14.86 -25.76 19.72
CA LYS A 105 14.56 -27.11 20.23
C LYS A 105 15.82 -27.99 20.15
N SER A 106 16.16 -28.64 21.27
CA SER A 106 17.21 -29.63 21.38
C SER A 106 16.72 -30.79 22.25
N GLY A 107 16.62 -32.00 21.71
CA GLY A 107 16.01 -33.10 22.41
C GLY A 107 14.64 -32.75 22.98
N ILE A 108 14.50 -32.87 24.31
CA ILE A 108 13.27 -32.50 25.05
C ILE A 108 13.26 -31.02 25.50
N THR A 109 14.37 -30.31 25.37
CA THR A 109 14.48 -28.90 25.75
C THR A 109 13.91 -28.00 24.64
N ARG A 110 13.05 -27.05 25.04
CA ARG A 110 12.51 -26.00 24.17
C ARG A 110 12.76 -24.65 24.83
N ILE A 111 13.38 -23.74 24.08
CA ILE A 111 13.57 -22.34 24.49
C ILE A 111 12.78 -21.45 23.55
N SER A 112 12.00 -20.56 24.11
CA SER A 112 11.29 -19.51 23.39
C SER A 112 12.08 -18.22 23.47
N ILE A 113 12.35 -17.59 22.34
CA ILE A 113 13.00 -16.30 22.19
C ILE A 113 11.93 -15.31 21.72
N PRO A 114 11.46 -14.40 22.57
CA PRO A 114 10.47 -13.41 22.19
C PRO A 114 10.96 -12.54 21.02
N VAL A 115 10.05 -12.26 20.10
CA VAL A 115 10.25 -11.31 19.01
C VAL A 115 9.19 -10.23 19.15
N SER A 116 9.61 -8.98 19.26
CA SER A 116 8.73 -7.81 19.23
C SER A 116 9.06 -6.91 18.05
N GLN A 117 8.03 -6.35 17.43
CA GLN A 117 8.20 -5.38 16.37
C GLN A 117 7.26 -4.20 16.55
N ASP A 118 7.81 -3.00 16.41
CA ASP A 118 7.04 -1.76 16.50
C ASP A 118 5.98 -1.66 15.41
N ALA A 119 4.92 -0.92 15.72
CA ALA A 119 3.98 -0.44 14.73
C ALA A 119 4.65 0.54 13.76
N LYS A 120 4.21 0.58 12.50
CA LYS A 120 4.53 1.72 11.63
C LYS A 120 3.92 2.98 12.29
N PRO A 121 4.71 4.05 12.52
CA PRO A 121 4.16 5.31 13.02
C PRO A 121 3.03 5.79 12.11
N GLU A 122 1.98 6.34 12.67
CA GLU A 122 1.01 7.11 11.88
C GLU A 122 1.76 8.34 11.33
N GLU A 123 1.70 8.53 10.02
CA GLU A 123 2.23 9.74 9.41
C GLU A 123 1.49 10.95 10.01
N PRO A 124 2.20 12.03 10.35
CA PRO A 124 1.54 13.24 10.83
C PRO A 124 0.57 13.71 9.75
N VAL A 125 -0.70 13.84 10.09
CA VAL A 125 -1.69 14.44 9.19
C VAL A 125 -1.27 15.89 8.97
N ASP A 126 -1.10 16.30 7.71
CA ASP A 126 -0.89 17.68 7.37
C ASP A 126 -2.08 18.50 7.94
N PRO A 127 -1.82 19.55 8.74
CA PRO A 127 -2.89 20.31 9.37
C PRO A 127 -3.82 20.99 8.35
N ASP A 128 -3.40 21.10 7.10
CA ASP A 128 -4.21 21.64 6.00
C ASP A 128 -5.16 20.61 5.38
N ILE A 129 -4.99 19.29 5.69
CA ILE A 129 -5.92 18.25 5.23
C ILE A 129 -7.23 18.32 6.01
N GLN A 130 -8.31 18.54 5.28
CA GLN A 130 -9.67 18.55 5.83
C GLN A 130 -10.29 17.15 5.69
N VAL A 131 -10.23 16.36 6.77
CA VAL A 131 -10.89 15.05 6.80
C VAL A 131 -12.40 15.26 6.94
N PRO A 132 -13.24 14.74 6.02
CA PRO A 132 -14.70 14.88 6.13
C PRO A 132 -15.24 14.26 7.42
N GLU A 133 -16.35 14.84 7.93
CA GLU A 133 -17.00 14.33 9.15
C GLU A 133 -17.39 12.84 8.99
N GLY A 134 -17.07 12.04 9.99
CA GLY A 134 -17.33 10.62 10.00
C GLY A 134 -16.25 9.76 9.34
N TYR A 135 -15.23 10.36 8.74
CA TYR A 135 -14.10 9.65 8.14
C TYR A 135 -12.84 9.72 9.02
N LYS A 136 -11.94 8.79 8.81
CA LYS A 136 -10.58 8.80 9.37
C LYS A 136 -9.60 8.71 8.20
N LEU A 137 -8.55 9.56 8.21
CA LEU A 137 -7.45 9.44 7.26
C LEU A 137 -6.73 8.10 7.47
N VAL A 138 -6.58 7.33 6.39
CA VAL A 138 -5.95 6.00 6.40
C VAL A 138 -4.77 5.89 5.45
N TRP A 139 -4.64 6.82 4.51
CA TRP A 139 -3.55 6.88 3.56
C TRP A 139 -3.42 8.30 3.01
N GLN A 140 -2.19 8.74 2.78
CA GLN A 140 -1.88 10.03 2.16
C GLN A 140 -0.51 9.98 1.49
N ASP A 141 -0.30 10.84 0.49
CA ASP A 141 1.00 11.25 -0.02
C ASP A 141 0.92 12.71 -0.44
N GLU A 142 1.61 13.57 0.29
CA GLU A 142 1.64 15.03 0.07
C GLU A 142 2.83 15.45 -0.80
N PHE A 143 3.63 14.50 -1.30
CA PHE A 143 4.81 14.72 -2.13
C PHE A 143 5.79 15.74 -1.53
N ASN A 144 5.86 15.80 -0.21
CA ASN A 144 6.70 16.75 0.54
C ASN A 144 8.02 16.14 1.04
N ASN A 145 8.30 14.87 0.73
CA ASN A 145 9.55 14.20 1.08
C ASN A 145 10.69 14.74 0.21
N THR A 146 11.47 15.67 0.75
CA THR A 146 12.59 16.33 0.06
C THR A 146 13.78 15.42 -0.26
N SER A 147 13.80 14.20 0.26
CA SER A 147 14.83 13.20 -0.07
C SER A 147 14.49 12.41 -1.34
N LEU A 148 13.26 12.50 -1.84
CA LEU A 148 12.79 11.85 -3.04
C LEU A 148 12.65 12.86 -4.18
N SER A 149 13.02 12.46 -5.39
CA SER A 149 12.78 13.21 -6.64
C SER A 149 11.69 12.56 -7.50
N THR A 150 11.22 11.39 -7.09
CA THR A 150 10.15 10.60 -7.74
C THR A 150 9.19 10.11 -6.66
N PRO A 151 7.95 9.74 -7.01
CA PRO A 151 7.02 9.10 -6.07
C PRO A 151 7.64 7.96 -5.28
N ASP A 152 7.29 7.86 -4.01
CA ASP A 152 7.76 6.80 -3.12
C ASP A 152 7.27 5.42 -3.60
N GLU A 153 8.19 4.58 -4.04
CA GLU A 153 7.84 3.24 -4.55
C GLU A 153 7.30 2.30 -3.46
N SER A 154 7.38 2.65 -2.19
CA SER A 154 6.69 1.92 -1.12
C SER A 154 5.17 2.20 -1.11
N LEU A 155 4.74 3.35 -1.61
CA LEU A 155 3.34 3.78 -1.71
C LEU A 155 2.78 3.54 -3.11
N TRP A 156 3.61 3.72 -4.15
CA TRP A 156 3.21 3.70 -5.56
C TRP A 156 3.89 2.58 -6.35
N LYS A 157 3.29 2.19 -7.43
CA LYS A 157 3.88 1.35 -8.48
C LYS A 157 3.56 1.93 -9.84
N TYR A 158 4.45 1.73 -10.81
CA TYR A 158 4.24 2.13 -12.19
C TYR A 158 3.68 0.98 -13.03
N GLU A 159 2.85 1.33 -13.99
CA GLU A 159 2.57 0.50 -15.16
C GLU A 159 3.37 1.08 -16.33
N THR A 160 3.95 0.23 -17.18
CA THR A 160 4.92 0.67 -18.19
C THR A 160 4.62 0.09 -19.57
N GLY A 161 5.15 0.76 -20.61
CA GLY A 161 4.99 0.35 -21.99
C GLY A 161 3.77 1.00 -22.67
N HIS A 162 3.39 0.45 -23.83
CA HIS A 162 2.24 0.93 -24.61
C HIS A 162 0.92 0.24 -24.25
N GLY A 163 0.96 -0.76 -23.38
CA GLY A 163 -0.21 -1.60 -23.10
C GLY A 163 -0.71 -2.37 -24.35
N THR A 164 -1.76 -3.15 -24.18
CA THR A 164 -2.43 -3.82 -25.31
C THR A 164 -3.36 -2.81 -25.99
N ASP A 165 -3.24 -2.67 -27.29
CA ASP A 165 -4.05 -1.74 -28.12
C ASP A 165 -4.05 -0.30 -27.56
N GLY A 166 -2.86 0.21 -27.14
CA GLY A 166 -2.74 1.51 -26.50
C GLY A 166 -3.63 1.59 -25.26
N TRP A 167 -3.44 0.67 -24.32
CA TRP A 167 -4.23 0.57 -23.08
C TRP A 167 -5.74 0.44 -23.30
N GLY A 168 -6.16 -0.05 -24.50
CA GLY A 168 -7.56 -0.16 -24.89
C GLY A 168 -8.18 1.12 -25.47
N ASN A 169 -7.42 2.23 -25.52
CA ASN A 169 -7.90 3.56 -25.92
C ASN A 169 -7.15 4.13 -27.14
N ASN A 170 -6.27 3.34 -27.79
CA ASN A 170 -5.36 3.81 -28.85
C ASN A 170 -4.41 4.92 -28.38
N GLU A 171 -4.03 4.90 -27.11
CA GLU A 171 -3.06 5.83 -26.54
C GLU A 171 -1.70 5.64 -27.20
N ILE A 172 -1.01 6.74 -27.49
CA ILE A 172 0.25 6.71 -28.24
C ILE A 172 1.51 6.72 -27.38
N GLN A 173 1.39 7.11 -26.10
CA GLN A 173 2.54 7.26 -25.22
C GLN A 173 3.07 5.93 -24.72
N ASN A 174 4.36 5.91 -24.48
CA ASN A 174 5.09 4.87 -23.77
C ASN A 174 5.21 5.28 -22.31
N TYR A 175 4.54 4.60 -21.42
CA TYR A 175 4.67 4.85 -19.99
C TYR A 175 5.98 4.29 -19.45
N ILE A 176 6.67 5.08 -18.64
CA ILE A 176 7.95 4.73 -18.00
C ILE A 176 7.85 4.85 -16.47
N ALA A 177 8.75 4.19 -15.75
CA ALA A 177 8.82 4.26 -14.30
C ALA A 177 9.55 5.53 -13.83
N GLY A 178 8.84 6.65 -13.83
CA GLY A 178 9.34 7.95 -13.39
C GLY A 178 10.33 8.59 -14.37
N SER A 179 11.47 7.93 -14.64
CA SER A 179 12.47 8.40 -15.60
C SER A 179 13.17 7.25 -16.32
N LYS A 180 13.63 7.49 -17.55
CA LYS A 180 14.35 6.51 -18.35
C LYS A 180 15.24 7.22 -19.41
N ASP A 181 16.51 6.85 -19.48
CA ASP A 181 17.47 7.32 -20.48
C ASP A 181 17.55 8.86 -20.62
N GLY A 182 17.41 9.57 -19.48
CA GLY A 182 17.40 11.03 -19.41
C GLY A 182 16.04 11.69 -19.67
N VAL A 183 15.01 10.90 -20.01
CA VAL A 183 13.61 11.35 -20.09
C VAL A 183 13.02 11.31 -18.69
N VAL A 184 12.51 12.44 -18.18
CA VAL A 184 11.92 12.55 -16.85
C VAL A 184 10.43 12.81 -16.98
N CYS A 185 9.59 11.85 -16.55
CA CYS A 185 8.14 11.94 -16.59
C CYS A 185 7.47 12.05 -15.23
N ALA A 186 8.24 11.88 -14.14
CA ALA A 186 7.81 12.17 -12.77
C ALA A 186 8.86 13.02 -12.05
N ASP A 187 8.44 14.12 -11.44
CA ASP A 187 9.29 14.99 -10.63
C ASP A 187 8.57 15.35 -9.32
N VAL A 188 9.12 14.91 -8.20
CA VAL A 188 8.66 15.32 -6.87
C VAL A 188 9.55 16.46 -6.41
N SER A 189 8.99 17.65 -6.37
CA SER A 189 9.72 18.85 -5.93
C SER A 189 8.77 19.95 -5.48
N ASN A 190 9.20 20.73 -4.50
CA ASN A 190 8.45 21.87 -3.94
C ASN A 190 7.05 21.46 -3.41
N GLY A 191 6.94 20.28 -2.77
CA GLY A 191 5.70 19.80 -2.19
C GLY A 191 4.64 19.40 -3.24
N THR A 192 5.06 19.01 -4.44
CA THR A 192 4.16 18.57 -5.51
C THR A 192 4.78 17.45 -6.32
N LEU A 193 3.98 16.51 -6.79
CA LEU A 193 4.29 15.65 -7.90
C LEU A 193 3.96 16.38 -9.21
N LYS A 194 4.91 16.38 -10.13
CA LYS A 194 4.70 16.80 -11.51
C LYS A 194 4.75 15.56 -12.39
N ILE A 195 3.67 15.30 -13.05
CA ILE A 195 3.54 14.26 -14.04
C ILE A 195 3.69 14.90 -15.40
N ILE A 196 4.65 14.41 -16.18
CA ILE A 196 5.13 15.11 -17.38
C ILE A 196 4.96 14.20 -18.59
N ALA A 197 4.17 14.66 -19.57
CA ALA A 197 4.21 14.09 -20.89
C ALA A 197 5.22 14.85 -21.75
N GLN A 198 6.07 14.12 -22.46
CA GLN A 198 7.04 14.76 -23.35
C GLN A 198 7.34 13.90 -24.59
N LYS A 199 7.52 14.58 -25.70
CA LYS A 199 7.93 13.97 -26.96
C LYS A 199 9.45 14.04 -27.11
N VAL A 200 10.07 12.87 -27.35
CA VAL A 200 11.50 12.75 -27.62
C VAL A 200 11.68 11.94 -28.90
N GLY A 201 12.15 12.59 -29.97
CA GLY A 201 12.13 11.99 -31.28
C GLY A 201 10.70 11.78 -31.80
N ASP A 202 10.38 10.56 -32.18
CA ASP A 202 9.03 10.17 -32.61
C ASP A 202 8.20 9.55 -31.47
N GLU A 203 8.80 9.32 -30.33
CA GLU A 203 8.17 8.69 -29.18
C GLU A 203 7.62 9.73 -28.20
N VAL A 204 6.47 9.45 -27.62
CA VAL A 204 5.89 10.23 -26.51
C VAL A 204 6.00 9.40 -25.23
N TYR A 205 6.44 10.03 -24.15
CA TYR A 205 6.62 9.41 -22.86
C TYR A 205 5.74 10.09 -21.81
N SER A 206 5.23 9.29 -20.87
CA SER A 206 4.55 9.76 -19.66
C SER A 206 4.65 8.72 -18.56
N ILE A 207 3.89 8.88 -17.47
CA ILE A 207 3.74 7.86 -16.43
C ILE A 207 2.29 7.48 -16.24
N ARG A 208 2.09 6.23 -15.82
CA ARG A 208 0.85 5.70 -15.27
C ARG A 208 1.22 4.99 -13.96
N MET A 209 0.62 5.45 -12.87
CA MET A 209 0.99 4.96 -11.54
C MET A 209 -0.24 4.59 -10.72
N ASN A 210 -0.06 3.62 -9.83
CA ASN A 210 -1.12 3.09 -8.97
C ASN A 210 -0.66 3.08 -7.53
N THR A 211 -1.56 3.29 -6.60
CA THR A 211 -1.31 3.01 -5.18
C THR A 211 -1.02 1.52 -4.97
N ARG A 212 -0.17 1.20 -3.99
CA ARG A 212 0.06 -0.20 -3.58
C ARG A 212 -1.01 -0.73 -2.64
N THR A 213 -1.77 0.18 -2.03
CA THR A 213 -2.89 -0.14 -1.14
C THR A 213 -4.20 -0.10 -1.93
N ASN A 214 -5.12 -0.98 -1.57
CA ASN A 214 -6.44 -1.07 -2.16
C ASN A 214 -7.49 -0.77 -1.11
N TRP A 215 -8.61 -0.20 -1.55
CA TRP A 215 -9.74 0.10 -0.67
C TRP A 215 -11.05 -0.35 -1.30
N LYS A 216 -12.00 -0.61 -0.45
CA LYS A 216 -13.40 -0.76 -0.81
C LYS A 216 -14.19 0.21 0.06
N TYR A 217 -14.84 1.16 -0.59
CA TYR A 217 -15.52 2.29 0.02
C TYR A 217 -14.57 3.29 0.69
N GLY A 218 -15.00 4.51 0.82
CA GLY A 218 -14.24 5.60 1.43
C GLY A 218 -14.44 6.93 0.73
N TYR A 219 -13.71 7.89 1.21
CA TYR A 219 -13.58 9.21 0.60
C TYR A 219 -12.18 9.31 0.00
N PHE A 220 -12.10 9.60 -1.29
CA PHE A 220 -10.85 9.68 -2.07
C PHE A 220 -10.74 11.07 -2.65
N GLU A 221 -9.61 11.72 -2.45
CA GLU A 221 -9.39 13.04 -3.03
C GLU A 221 -7.96 13.23 -3.49
N ALA A 222 -7.80 14.07 -4.51
CA ALA A 222 -6.53 14.58 -4.96
C ALA A 222 -6.64 16.08 -5.28
N ARG A 223 -5.61 16.84 -4.89
CA ARG A 223 -5.49 18.26 -5.22
C ARG A 223 -4.65 18.40 -6.48
N LEU A 224 -5.29 18.67 -7.60
CA LEU A 224 -4.70 18.62 -8.93
C LEU A 224 -4.83 19.96 -9.66
N LYS A 225 -3.83 20.25 -10.51
CA LYS A 225 -3.90 21.27 -11.54
C LYS A 225 -3.67 20.58 -12.88
N LEU A 226 -4.63 20.71 -13.80
CA LEU A 226 -4.67 19.96 -15.04
C LEU A 226 -3.75 20.56 -16.10
N PRO A 227 -3.21 19.75 -17.03
CA PRO A 227 -2.34 20.19 -18.10
C PRO A 227 -3.11 20.97 -19.17
N LYS A 228 -2.37 21.69 -20.01
CA LYS A 228 -2.93 22.42 -21.17
C LYS A 228 -2.49 21.77 -22.47
N GLY A 229 -3.40 21.68 -23.41
CA GLY A 229 -3.07 21.31 -24.79
C GLY A 229 -4.01 20.29 -25.40
N LYS A 230 -4.18 20.38 -26.71
CA LYS A 230 -4.93 19.36 -27.45
C LYS A 230 -4.17 18.05 -27.43
N GLY A 231 -4.88 16.95 -27.20
CA GLY A 231 -4.30 15.61 -27.10
C GLY A 231 -3.92 15.23 -25.68
N THR A 232 -4.09 16.11 -24.67
CA THR A 232 -3.97 15.71 -23.28
C THR A 232 -5.26 15.05 -22.79
N TRP A 233 -5.11 14.07 -21.91
CA TRP A 233 -6.22 13.38 -21.24
C TRP A 233 -5.79 12.95 -19.83
N PRO A 234 -5.62 13.90 -18.90
CA PRO A 234 -5.33 13.59 -17.50
C PRO A 234 -6.51 12.88 -16.85
N ALA A 235 -6.21 11.91 -15.98
CA ALA A 235 -7.22 11.18 -15.24
C ALA A 235 -6.77 10.88 -13.80
N PHE A 236 -7.72 11.00 -12.86
CA PHE A 236 -7.65 10.48 -11.52
C PHE A 236 -8.81 9.49 -11.35
N TRP A 237 -8.50 8.21 -11.20
CA TRP A 237 -9.46 7.15 -11.42
C TRP A 237 -9.09 5.85 -10.69
N MET A 238 -9.98 4.87 -10.70
CA MET A 238 -9.83 3.62 -9.94
C MET A 238 -10.23 2.40 -10.77
N LEU A 239 -9.43 1.33 -10.69
CA LEU A 239 -9.71 0.00 -11.25
C LEU A 239 -9.64 -1.10 -10.19
N PRO A 240 -10.28 -2.27 -10.44
CA PRO A 240 -10.22 -3.43 -9.57
C PRO A 240 -8.78 -3.94 -9.37
N ASP A 241 -8.48 -4.39 -8.16
CA ASP A 241 -7.29 -5.15 -7.87
C ASP A 241 -7.63 -6.40 -7.03
N PRO A 242 -7.37 -7.60 -7.53
CA PRO A 242 -6.78 -7.88 -8.85
C PRO A 242 -7.71 -7.48 -10.00
N PHE A 243 -7.11 -6.98 -11.09
CA PHE A 243 -7.86 -6.70 -12.31
C PHE A 243 -8.44 -8.01 -12.88
N THR A 244 -9.71 -8.03 -13.15
CA THR A 244 -10.41 -9.21 -13.67
C THR A 244 -10.78 -9.06 -15.14
N SER A 245 -11.61 -8.06 -15.43
CA SER A 245 -12.06 -7.74 -16.78
C SER A 245 -12.66 -6.33 -16.80
N TRP A 246 -12.60 -5.70 -17.94
CA TRP A 246 -13.32 -4.47 -18.19
C TRP A 246 -14.46 -4.74 -19.19
N PRO A 247 -15.65 -4.19 -18.99
CA PRO A 247 -16.08 -3.27 -17.92
C PRO A 247 -16.68 -3.96 -16.68
N ASP A 248 -16.73 -5.29 -16.62
CA ASP A 248 -17.46 -6.04 -15.59
C ASP A 248 -16.85 -5.87 -14.18
N GLY A 249 -15.54 -5.61 -14.11
CA GLY A 249 -14.86 -5.34 -12.84
C GLY A 249 -15.19 -3.98 -12.24
N GLY A 250 -15.72 -3.07 -13.04
CA GLY A 250 -16.00 -1.69 -12.65
C GLY A 250 -14.81 -0.76 -12.83
N GLU A 251 -15.11 0.53 -12.98
CA GLU A 251 -14.17 1.65 -13.04
C GLU A 251 -14.85 2.89 -12.48
N ILE A 252 -14.10 3.70 -11.74
CA ILE A 252 -14.57 4.96 -11.18
C ILE A 252 -13.59 6.05 -11.60
N ASP A 253 -14.02 6.93 -12.48
CA ASP A 253 -13.24 8.07 -12.96
C ASP A 253 -13.62 9.28 -12.14
N ILE A 254 -12.75 9.63 -11.18
CA ILE A 254 -13.02 10.73 -10.25
C ILE A 254 -12.87 12.06 -10.95
N MET A 255 -11.85 12.17 -11.80
CA MET A 255 -11.59 13.34 -12.62
C MET A 255 -10.98 12.92 -13.95
N GLU A 256 -11.54 13.38 -15.04
CA GLU A 256 -10.97 13.36 -16.38
C GLU A 256 -11.15 14.72 -17.05
N GLU A 257 -10.19 15.09 -17.92
CA GLU A 257 -10.30 16.22 -18.81
C GLU A 257 -9.69 15.87 -20.18
N VAL A 258 -10.39 16.17 -21.26
CA VAL A 258 -9.84 16.05 -22.59
C VAL A 258 -9.36 17.40 -23.08
N GLY A 259 -8.11 17.52 -23.52
CA GLY A 259 -7.48 18.80 -23.83
C GLY A 259 -8.06 19.55 -25.04
N TYR A 260 -8.97 18.94 -25.82
CA TYR A 260 -9.74 19.64 -26.84
C TYR A 260 -11.02 20.29 -26.31
N ASP A 261 -11.45 19.96 -25.08
CA ASP A 261 -12.57 20.58 -24.35
C ASP A 261 -12.08 21.08 -22.98
N PRO A 262 -11.23 22.13 -22.95
CA PRO A 262 -10.51 22.55 -21.77
C PRO A 262 -11.44 23.09 -20.67
N ASN A 263 -11.07 22.82 -19.42
CA ASN A 263 -11.81 23.23 -18.21
C ASN A 263 -13.17 22.52 -18.04
N ASN A 264 -13.53 21.59 -18.91
CA ASN A 264 -14.70 20.73 -18.73
C ASN A 264 -14.26 19.41 -18.08
N VAL A 265 -14.44 19.31 -16.77
CA VAL A 265 -14.03 18.17 -15.96
C VAL A 265 -15.17 17.17 -15.91
N LEU A 266 -14.88 15.91 -16.20
CA LEU A 266 -15.84 14.80 -16.24
C LEU A 266 -15.59 13.88 -15.04
N SER A 267 -16.68 13.33 -14.50
CA SER A 267 -16.66 12.19 -13.60
C SER A 267 -17.57 11.09 -14.16
N THR A 268 -17.07 9.86 -14.16
CA THR A 268 -17.74 8.76 -14.85
C THR A 268 -17.68 7.48 -14.03
N ILE A 269 -18.65 6.59 -14.21
CA ILE A 269 -18.54 5.19 -13.80
C ILE A 269 -18.73 4.27 -15.00
N HIS A 270 -17.96 3.19 -15.02
CA HIS A 270 -18.14 2.09 -15.95
C HIS A 270 -18.40 0.79 -15.19
N CYS A 271 -19.34 0.01 -15.69
CA CYS A 271 -19.66 -1.33 -15.22
C CYS A 271 -20.28 -2.14 -16.36
N GLY A 272 -20.57 -3.41 -16.14
CA GLY A 272 -21.09 -4.29 -17.19
C GLY A 272 -22.29 -3.72 -17.94
N ALA A 273 -23.24 -3.10 -17.24
CA ALA A 273 -24.45 -2.51 -17.86
C ALA A 273 -24.21 -1.11 -18.44
N TYR A 274 -23.33 -0.34 -17.84
CA TYR A 274 -23.07 1.07 -18.15
C TYR A 274 -21.60 1.28 -18.42
N ASN A 275 -21.21 1.46 -19.68
CA ASN A 275 -19.80 1.65 -20.03
C ASN A 275 -19.64 2.36 -21.39
N GLY A 276 -18.42 2.80 -21.69
CA GLY A 276 -18.07 3.51 -22.91
C GLY A 276 -18.27 2.68 -24.17
N SER A 277 -18.00 1.37 -24.13
CA SER A 277 -18.13 0.50 -25.31
C SER A 277 -19.59 0.35 -25.78
N ASN A 278 -20.56 0.45 -24.87
CA ASN A 278 -21.98 0.41 -25.22
C ASN A 278 -22.64 1.79 -25.24
N GLY A 279 -21.87 2.87 -25.01
CA GLY A 279 -22.35 4.25 -25.01
C GLY A 279 -23.33 4.57 -23.89
N LYS A 280 -23.29 3.82 -22.77
CA LYS A 280 -24.23 3.95 -21.65
C LYS A 280 -23.55 4.28 -20.33
N GLN A 281 -22.25 4.64 -20.35
CA GLN A 281 -21.56 5.08 -19.14
C GLN A 281 -22.39 6.13 -18.39
N LYS A 282 -22.29 6.15 -17.08
CA LYS A 282 -22.98 7.12 -16.24
C LYS A 282 -21.96 8.14 -15.77
N GLY A 283 -22.19 9.38 -16.07
CA GLY A 283 -21.28 10.47 -15.72
C GLY A 283 -21.92 11.83 -16.00
N ASP A 284 -21.28 12.86 -15.49
CA ASP A 284 -21.61 14.26 -15.76
C ASP A 284 -20.33 15.11 -15.74
N GLY A 285 -20.40 16.31 -16.32
CA GLY A 285 -19.31 17.25 -16.38
C GLY A 285 -19.58 18.55 -15.64
N SER A 286 -18.48 19.17 -15.22
CA SER A 286 -18.52 20.53 -14.65
C SER A 286 -17.49 21.41 -15.30
N TYR A 287 -17.91 22.62 -15.68
CA TYR A 287 -16.96 23.62 -16.17
C TYR A 287 -16.28 24.35 -15.01
N ILE A 288 -14.96 24.13 -14.90
CA ILE A 288 -14.10 24.74 -13.88
C ILE A 288 -13.13 25.67 -14.57
N ALA A 289 -13.45 26.96 -14.61
CA ALA A 289 -12.75 27.97 -15.43
C ALA A 289 -11.23 28.01 -15.20
N THR A 290 -10.76 27.57 -14.04
CA THR A 290 -9.37 27.60 -13.62
C THR A 290 -8.74 26.20 -13.48
N ALA A 291 -9.38 25.13 -13.95
CA ALA A 291 -8.86 23.75 -13.82
C ALA A 291 -7.41 23.60 -14.34
N GLN A 292 -7.06 24.32 -15.41
CA GLN A 292 -5.72 24.30 -16.01
C GLN A 292 -4.77 25.39 -15.49
N THR A 293 -5.21 26.29 -14.59
CA THR A 293 -4.38 27.39 -14.06
C THR A 293 -4.16 27.32 -12.57
N ASP A 294 -5.11 26.76 -11.83
CA ASP A 294 -5.08 26.67 -10.38
C ASP A 294 -5.28 25.22 -9.91
N PHE A 295 -4.90 24.94 -8.68
CA PHE A 295 -5.18 23.66 -8.06
C PHE A 295 -6.62 23.62 -7.54
N HIS A 296 -7.32 22.53 -7.84
CA HIS A 296 -8.64 22.19 -7.33
C HIS A 296 -8.61 20.84 -6.63
N ILE A 297 -9.53 20.58 -5.72
CA ILE A 297 -9.70 19.29 -5.05
C ILE A 297 -10.78 18.51 -5.80
N TYR A 298 -10.38 17.36 -6.36
CA TYR A 298 -11.29 16.43 -7.01
C TYR A 298 -11.47 15.23 -6.09
N ALA A 299 -12.72 14.86 -5.81
CA ALA A 299 -13.01 13.83 -4.83
C ALA A 299 -14.15 12.90 -5.24
N ALA A 300 -14.12 11.68 -4.69
CA ALA A 300 -15.24 10.75 -4.72
C ALA A 300 -15.53 10.21 -3.33
N GLU A 301 -16.77 10.31 -2.91
CA GLU A 301 -17.31 9.57 -1.78
C GLU A 301 -17.98 8.29 -2.29
N TRP A 302 -17.36 7.16 -2.05
CA TRP A 302 -17.84 5.85 -2.50
C TRP A 302 -18.37 5.03 -1.32
N THR A 303 -19.63 4.71 -1.39
CA THR A 303 -20.36 3.91 -0.41
C THR A 303 -20.96 2.67 -1.07
N GLU A 304 -21.66 1.83 -0.32
CA GLU A 304 -22.43 0.70 -0.86
C GLU A 304 -23.62 1.16 -1.70
N ASP A 305 -24.18 2.32 -1.38
CA ASP A 305 -25.43 2.82 -1.97
C ASP A 305 -25.21 3.79 -3.12
N TYR A 306 -24.10 4.54 -3.11
CA TYR A 306 -23.81 5.57 -4.11
C TYR A 306 -22.31 5.87 -4.24
N ILE A 307 -21.99 6.54 -5.35
CA ILE A 307 -20.73 7.26 -5.55
C ILE A 307 -21.09 8.71 -5.83
N SER A 308 -20.60 9.63 -4.98
CA SER A 308 -20.75 11.08 -5.13
C SER A 308 -19.44 11.68 -5.58
N PHE A 309 -19.42 12.46 -6.65
CA PHE A 309 -18.25 13.12 -7.20
C PHE A 309 -18.30 14.60 -6.89
N LEU A 310 -17.17 15.14 -6.38
CA LEU A 310 -17.10 16.49 -5.90
C LEU A 310 -15.90 17.24 -6.52
N VAL A 311 -16.08 18.53 -6.74
CA VAL A 311 -15.00 19.48 -7.03
C VAL A 311 -15.05 20.57 -5.98
N ASP A 312 -13.93 20.83 -5.30
CA ASP A 312 -13.81 21.79 -4.20
C ASP A 312 -14.92 21.62 -3.14
N GLY A 313 -15.19 20.36 -2.77
CA GLY A 313 -16.21 20.00 -1.79
C GLY A 313 -17.66 20.12 -2.27
N LYS A 314 -17.91 20.52 -3.53
CA LYS A 314 -19.24 20.63 -4.09
C LYS A 314 -19.55 19.44 -4.99
N GLU A 315 -20.60 18.66 -4.65
CA GLU A 315 -21.11 17.59 -5.50
C GLU A 315 -21.57 18.14 -6.86
N HIS A 316 -21.10 17.50 -7.93
CA HIS A 316 -21.54 17.83 -9.29
C HIS A 316 -22.18 16.63 -10.01
N PHE A 317 -21.88 15.40 -9.57
CA PHE A 317 -22.49 14.18 -10.07
C PHE A 317 -22.66 13.17 -8.94
N ARG A 318 -23.73 12.38 -8.99
CA ARG A 318 -23.97 11.24 -8.10
C ARG A 318 -24.51 10.06 -8.89
N TYR A 319 -23.82 8.94 -8.79
CA TYR A 319 -24.33 7.66 -9.24
C TYR A 319 -24.90 6.89 -8.05
N THR A 320 -26.20 6.53 -8.12
CA THR A 320 -26.84 5.71 -7.11
C THR A 320 -26.93 4.27 -7.60
N ASN A 321 -26.52 3.32 -6.76
CA ASN A 321 -26.60 1.89 -7.04
C ASN A 321 -28.07 1.49 -7.14
N ASP A 322 -28.52 1.06 -8.30
CA ASP A 322 -29.91 0.66 -8.56
C ASP A 322 -30.25 -0.72 -8.00
N LYS A 323 -29.25 -1.45 -7.48
CA LYS A 323 -29.38 -2.78 -6.85
C LYS A 323 -30.04 -3.84 -7.76
N THR A 324 -30.03 -3.63 -9.07
CA THR A 324 -30.66 -4.54 -10.05
C THR A 324 -29.78 -5.72 -10.43
N GLY A 325 -28.59 -5.82 -9.86
CA GLY A 325 -27.68 -6.95 -10.03
C GLY A 325 -26.22 -6.56 -10.23
N THR A 326 -25.38 -7.57 -10.47
CA THR A 326 -23.93 -7.39 -10.54
C THR A 326 -23.49 -6.51 -11.71
N ALA A 327 -24.21 -6.56 -12.82
CA ALA A 327 -23.87 -5.77 -14.01
C ALA A 327 -24.03 -4.25 -13.82
N THR A 328 -24.76 -3.81 -12.81
CA THR A 328 -25.01 -2.39 -12.50
C THR A 328 -24.22 -1.89 -11.29
N SER A 329 -23.49 -2.77 -10.63
CA SER A 329 -22.70 -2.44 -9.44
C SER A 329 -21.23 -2.26 -9.78
N VAL A 330 -20.61 -1.21 -9.25
CA VAL A 330 -19.17 -0.93 -9.34
C VAL A 330 -18.43 -1.47 -8.10
N SER A 331 -19.11 -2.23 -7.23
CA SER A 331 -18.66 -2.48 -5.85
C SER A 331 -18.09 -3.88 -5.57
N TYR A 332 -17.67 -4.66 -6.59
CA TYR A 332 -17.33 -6.06 -6.36
C TYR A 332 -15.91 -6.32 -5.88
N THR A 333 -14.99 -5.42 -6.13
CA THR A 333 -13.57 -5.63 -5.82
C THR A 333 -12.99 -4.39 -5.12
N HIS A 334 -11.88 -4.60 -4.43
CA HIS A 334 -11.09 -3.50 -3.91
C HIS A 334 -10.51 -2.73 -5.09
N LEU A 335 -10.81 -1.44 -5.19
CA LEU A 335 -10.27 -0.57 -6.23
C LEU A 335 -8.96 0.06 -5.78
N ARG A 336 -8.03 0.22 -6.72
CA ARG A 336 -6.83 1.07 -6.55
C ARG A 336 -7.07 2.42 -7.17
N ALA A 337 -6.59 3.46 -6.53
CA ALA A 337 -6.49 4.75 -7.17
C ALA A 337 -5.37 4.71 -8.23
N HIS A 338 -5.66 5.22 -9.41
CA HIS A 338 -4.74 5.42 -10.50
C HIS A 338 -4.61 6.91 -10.75
N GLU A 339 -3.39 7.38 -10.97
CA GLU A 339 -3.16 8.70 -11.50
C GLU A 339 -2.48 8.54 -12.86
N THR A 340 -3.12 9.05 -13.90
CA THR A 340 -2.56 9.15 -15.23
C THR A 340 -2.62 10.60 -15.68
N PRO A 341 -1.51 11.17 -16.07
CA PRO A 341 -1.45 12.62 -16.28
C PRO A 341 -1.84 13.08 -17.65
N GLU A 342 -1.62 12.29 -18.68
CA GLU A 342 -1.84 12.74 -20.04
C GLU A 342 -1.93 11.54 -20.98
N HIS A 343 -3.12 11.32 -21.53
CA HIS A 343 -3.28 10.56 -22.75
C HIS A 343 -3.13 11.52 -23.92
N LEU A 344 -2.14 11.31 -24.79
CA LEU A 344 -2.07 12.01 -26.06
C LEU A 344 -2.86 11.19 -27.09
N VAL A 345 -3.96 11.74 -27.56
CA VAL A 345 -4.78 11.18 -28.65
C VAL A 345 -4.41 11.82 -29.98
#